data_97333d40fba5ce10dafd0eb3a63299dd
#
_entry.id   97333d40fba5ce10dafd0eb3a63299dd
#
_cell.length_a   1.000
_cell.length_b   1.000
_cell.length_c   1.000
_cell.angle_alpha   90.00
_cell.angle_beta   90.00
_cell.angle_gamma   90.00
#
_symmetry.space_group_name_H-M   'P 1'
#
loop_
_entity.id
_entity.type
_entity.pdbx_description
1 polymer ?
#
loop_
_entity_poly.entity_id
_entity_poly.type
_entity_poly.pdbx_seq_one_letter_code
_entity_poly.pdbx_strand_id
1 'polypeptide(L)'
;MKLLIEKIKLALQKRTGTAQQKKSHDSWVAKGYRKEPTVTFVLQSHDKSLQVCHVLPKLRQYADAEIIVIDDGSKEEHTRRLAAALTGANEFLLRANDLFENVTYDKAIRLANGKYIALMQDDDDFDGTGWVEQAVRLFEQHPKMVILGGKGGLDITFEDDRKRAHGGASQATGDFCFVTSVNRAPMWINRQLFMQHLHHIDFRFAPFQFDDYELCARAWLCGLQVGWYDAGFRSLTAGGMRLWNNAFTQEQSERNGRLLYQLYADERDRIRQRVRESNA
;
A
#
# COMPACT_ATOMS: atom_id res chain seq x y z
N MET A 1 -47.62 10.29 25.96
CA MET A 1 -46.70 11.25 26.64
C MET A 1 -45.28 10.73 26.75
N LYS A 2 -45.01 9.52 27.30
CA LYS A 2 -43.62 8.96 27.36
C LYS A 2 -42.90 8.88 26.01
N LEU A 3 -43.55 8.38 24.95
CA LEU A 3 -42.96 8.25 23.63
C LEU A 3 -42.58 9.59 22.96
N LEU A 4 -43.36 10.64 23.24
CA LEU A 4 -43.08 11.99 22.77
C LEU A 4 -41.86 12.58 23.48
N ILE A 5 -41.74 12.37 24.78
CA ILE A 5 -40.61 12.79 25.60
C ILE A 5 -39.30 12.09 25.13
N GLU A 6 -39.36 10.79 24.82
CA GLU A 6 -38.21 10.06 24.28
C GLU A 6 -37.80 10.57 22.89
N LYS A 7 -38.75 10.86 21.99
CA LYS A 7 -38.46 11.46 20.69
C LYS A 7 -37.81 12.83 20.82
N ILE A 8 -38.27 13.64 21.76
CA ILE A 8 -37.66 14.99 22.02
C ILE A 8 -36.25 14.83 22.59
N LYS A 9 -36.04 13.92 23.53
CA LYS A 9 -34.71 13.62 24.08
C LYS A 9 -33.75 13.14 22.98
N LEU A 10 -34.20 12.23 22.11
CA LEU A 10 -33.39 11.72 21.00
C LEU A 10 -33.05 12.82 19.97
N ALA A 11 -34.00 13.70 19.69
CA ALA A 11 -33.76 14.85 18.79
C ALA A 11 -32.78 15.86 19.40
N LEU A 12 -32.85 16.12 20.71
CA LEU A 12 -31.88 16.94 21.43
C LEU A 12 -30.50 16.30 21.48
N GLN A 13 -30.40 14.99 21.74
CA GLN A 13 -29.15 14.26 21.72
C GLN A 13 -28.51 14.26 20.34
N LYS A 14 -29.28 14.12 19.26
CA LYS A 14 -28.76 14.24 17.88
C LYS A 14 -28.21 15.63 17.61
N ARG A 15 -28.89 16.70 18.03
CA ARG A 15 -28.41 18.09 17.86
C ARG A 15 -27.14 18.37 18.64
N THR A 16 -27.09 17.97 19.91
CA THR A 16 -25.90 18.15 20.76
C THR A 16 -24.74 17.27 20.28
N GLY A 17 -24.99 16.03 19.87
CA GLY A 17 -24.00 15.14 19.30
C GLY A 17 -23.37 15.71 18.02
N THR A 18 -24.20 16.25 17.11
CA THR A 18 -23.71 16.88 15.88
C THR A 18 -22.84 18.12 16.16
N ALA A 19 -23.25 18.96 17.12
CA ALA A 19 -22.46 20.13 17.51
C ALA A 19 -21.12 19.74 18.16
N GLN A 20 -21.14 18.70 19.01
CA GLN A 20 -19.91 18.18 19.63
C GLN A 20 -18.97 17.51 18.63
N GLN A 21 -19.53 16.74 17.68
CA GLN A 21 -18.75 16.15 16.57
C GLN A 21 -18.11 17.23 15.72
N LYS A 22 -18.85 18.26 15.36
CA LYS A 22 -18.31 19.40 14.60
C LYS A 22 -17.19 20.08 15.37
N LYS A 23 -17.39 20.38 16.66
CA LYS A 23 -16.36 20.99 17.50
C LYS A 23 -15.10 20.13 17.61
N SER A 24 -15.26 18.81 17.72
CA SER A 24 -14.16 17.86 17.74
C SER A 24 -13.41 17.86 16.40
N HIS A 25 -14.14 17.80 15.29
CA HIS A 25 -13.56 17.87 13.94
C HIS A 25 -12.80 19.19 13.72
N ASP A 26 -13.44 20.33 14.06
CA ASP A 26 -12.81 21.65 13.92
C ASP A 26 -11.52 21.74 14.77
N SER A 27 -11.50 21.11 15.94
CA SER A 27 -10.29 21.01 16.77
C SER A 27 -9.19 20.17 16.12
N TRP A 28 -9.50 19.07 15.43
CA TRP A 28 -8.55 18.27 14.68
C TRP A 28 -8.00 19.03 13.47
N VAL A 29 -8.88 19.70 12.73
CA VAL A 29 -8.49 20.56 11.59
C VAL A 29 -7.55 21.67 12.06
N ALA A 30 -7.82 22.31 13.20
CA ALA A 30 -6.95 23.33 13.78
C ALA A 30 -5.58 22.78 14.19
N LYS A 31 -5.47 21.47 14.49
CA LYS A 31 -4.21 20.78 14.78
C LYS A 31 -3.48 20.31 13.51
N GLY A 32 -4.01 20.59 12.31
CA GLY A 32 -3.41 20.20 11.05
C GLY A 32 -4.02 18.95 10.40
N TYR A 33 -5.16 18.41 10.91
CA TYR A 33 -5.86 17.34 10.23
C TYR A 33 -6.32 17.75 8.84
N ARG A 34 -6.04 16.91 7.84
CA ARG A 34 -6.47 17.06 6.45
C ARG A 34 -7.35 15.90 6.05
N LYS A 35 -8.55 16.19 5.60
CA LYS A 35 -9.52 15.19 5.18
C LYS A 35 -9.16 14.54 3.83
N GLU A 36 -8.52 15.30 2.96
CA GLU A 36 -8.19 14.89 1.60
C GLU A 36 -6.72 15.24 1.31
N PRO A 37 -5.76 14.52 1.93
CA PRO A 37 -4.34 14.73 1.64
C PRO A 37 -4.00 14.21 0.23
N THR A 38 -2.95 14.74 -0.38
CA THR A 38 -2.47 14.22 -1.67
C THR A 38 -1.97 12.79 -1.53
N VAL A 39 -1.29 12.47 -0.43
CA VAL A 39 -0.63 11.17 -0.22
C VAL A 39 -1.03 10.56 1.12
N THR A 40 -1.19 9.23 1.13
CA THR A 40 -1.15 8.43 2.36
C THR A 40 0.07 7.50 2.33
N PHE A 41 0.93 7.61 3.31
CA PHE A 41 1.98 6.62 3.56
C PHE A 41 1.43 5.52 4.45
N VAL A 42 1.53 4.27 4.02
CA VAL A 42 1.13 3.09 4.79
C VAL A 42 2.38 2.28 5.08
N LEU A 43 2.73 2.14 6.36
CA LEU A 43 3.84 1.30 6.81
C LEU A 43 3.30 0.12 7.60
N GLN A 44 3.59 -1.10 7.14
CA GLN A 44 3.36 -2.29 7.95
C GLN A 44 4.61 -2.57 8.79
N SER A 45 4.42 -2.90 10.06
CA SER A 45 5.50 -3.20 11.00
C SER A 45 5.20 -4.45 11.83
N HIS A 46 6.22 -5.29 12.01
CA HIS A 46 6.20 -6.41 12.95
C HIS A 46 7.53 -6.48 13.71
N ASP A 47 7.49 -6.16 15.00
CA ASP A 47 8.66 -6.10 15.92
C ASP A 47 9.80 -5.15 15.47
N LYS A 48 9.52 -4.16 14.58
CA LYS A 48 10.51 -3.25 14.00
C LYS A 48 10.19 -1.76 14.23
N SER A 49 9.61 -1.43 15.38
CA SER A 49 9.22 -0.05 15.69
C SER A 49 10.39 0.96 15.66
N LEU A 50 11.65 0.52 15.87
CA LEU A 50 12.81 1.42 15.78
C LEU A 50 13.03 1.90 14.34
N GLN A 51 12.90 1.00 13.36
CA GLN A 51 13.01 1.32 11.94
C GLN A 51 11.90 2.27 11.51
N VAL A 52 10.66 1.99 11.91
CA VAL A 52 9.53 2.89 11.66
C VAL A 52 9.78 4.28 12.27
N CYS A 53 10.24 4.35 13.52
CA CYS A 53 10.59 5.62 14.17
C CYS A 53 11.73 6.37 13.46
N HIS A 54 12.64 5.65 12.78
CA HIS A 54 13.70 6.25 11.97
C HIS A 54 13.15 6.95 10.73
N VAL A 55 12.18 6.34 10.04
CA VAL A 55 11.62 6.91 8.78
C VAL A 55 10.51 7.93 9.01
N LEU A 56 9.80 7.90 10.13
CA LEU A 56 8.71 8.85 10.42
C LEU A 56 9.10 10.33 10.24
N PRO A 57 10.25 10.82 10.79
CA PRO A 57 10.65 12.21 10.59
C PRO A 57 10.90 12.58 9.13
N LYS A 58 11.31 11.61 8.30
CA LYS A 58 11.52 11.81 6.87
C LYS A 58 10.19 11.94 6.13
N LEU A 59 9.19 11.09 6.45
CA LEU A 59 7.85 11.16 5.88
C LEU A 59 7.13 12.48 6.24
N ARG A 60 7.33 12.99 7.44
CA ARG A 60 6.78 14.26 7.92
C ARG A 60 7.28 15.48 7.15
N GLN A 61 8.38 15.37 6.41
CA GLN A 61 8.87 16.44 5.52
C GLN A 61 7.92 16.72 4.36
N TYR A 62 7.11 15.73 3.96
CA TYR A 62 6.07 15.93 2.97
C TYR A 62 4.76 16.35 3.67
N ALA A 63 4.49 17.66 3.64
CA ALA A 63 3.46 18.28 4.50
C ALA A 63 2.01 17.87 4.16
N ASP A 64 1.73 17.48 2.88
CA ASP A 64 0.38 17.12 2.43
C ASP A 64 0.17 15.60 2.45
N ALA A 65 0.42 15.01 3.62
CA ALA A 65 0.34 13.57 3.82
C ALA A 65 -0.51 13.17 5.02
N GLU A 66 -1.03 11.96 4.93
CA GLU A 66 -1.51 11.11 6.01
C GLU A 66 -0.51 9.98 6.22
N ILE A 67 -0.27 9.58 7.45
CA ILE A 67 0.60 8.44 7.80
C ILE A 67 -0.23 7.41 8.56
N ILE A 68 -0.30 6.20 8.03
CA ILE A 68 -0.95 5.05 8.67
C ILE A 68 0.14 4.00 8.96
N VAL A 69 0.40 3.73 10.23
CA VAL A 69 1.25 2.63 10.64
C VAL A 69 0.37 1.47 11.07
N ILE A 70 0.62 0.29 10.50
CA ILE A 70 -0.06 -0.95 10.89
C ILE A 70 0.92 -1.77 11.70
N ASP A 71 0.65 -1.91 13.00
CA ASP A 71 1.34 -2.82 13.89
C ASP A 71 0.70 -4.20 13.79
N ASP A 72 1.35 -5.11 13.07
CA ASP A 72 0.80 -6.42 12.76
C ASP A 72 1.36 -7.52 13.67
N GLY A 73 0.81 -7.58 14.90
CA GLY A 73 1.13 -8.63 15.85
C GLY A 73 2.44 -8.43 16.62
N SER A 74 2.97 -7.21 16.69
CA SER A 74 4.19 -6.95 17.46
C SER A 74 4.00 -7.12 18.96
N LYS A 75 5.12 -7.35 19.66
CA LYS A 75 5.19 -7.29 21.13
C LYS A 75 4.80 -5.91 21.62
N GLU A 76 4.24 -5.86 22.83
CA GLU A 76 3.67 -4.64 23.42
C GLU A 76 4.65 -3.46 23.48
N GLU A 77 5.94 -3.71 23.67
CA GLU A 77 6.98 -2.66 23.71
C GLU A 77 7.10 -1.91 22.37
N HIS A 78 6.92 -2.61 21.23
CA HIS A 78 6.93 -2.01 19.91
C HIS A 78 5.67 -1.19 19.68
N THR A 79 4.48 -1.74 20.02
CA THR A 79 3.19 -1.02 19.93
C THR A 79 3.22 0.26 20.75
N ARG A 80 3.72 0.23 21.98
CA ARG A 80 3.85 1.42 22.84
C ARG A 80 4.78 2.47 22.24
N ARG A 81 5.91 2.04 21.65
CA ARG A 81 6.85 2.96 21.01
C ARG A 81 6.23 3.64 19.80
N LEU A 82 5.53 2.90 18.95
CA LEU A 82 4.80 3.44 17.80
C LEU A 82 3.72 4.43 18.25
N ALA A 83 2.92 4.08 19.25
CA ALA A 83 1.88 4.95 19.79
C ALA A 83 2.45 6.27 20.36
N ALA A 84 3.63 6.21 21.00
CA ALA A 84 4.31 7.40 21.49
C ALA A 84 4.93 8.25 20.38
N ALA A 85 5.34 7.64 19.27
CA ALA A 85 5.97 8.32 18.14
C ALA A 85 4.98 9.02 17.20
N LEU A 86 3.75 8.48 17.07
CA LEU A 86 2.71 8.99 16.19
C LEU A 86 1.87 10.05 16.90
N THR A 87 2.27 11.31 16.77
CA THR A 87 1.71 12.46 17.52
C THR A 87 1.02 13.49 16.61
N GLY A 88 1.17 13.37 15.30
CA GLY A 88 0.57 14.29 14.32
C GLY A 88 -0.94 14.09 14.17
N ALA A 89 -1.64 15.14 13.74
CA ALA A 89 -3.09 15.10 13.53
C ALA A 89 -3.51 14.16 12.39
N ASN A 90 -2.61 13.86 11.45
CA ASN A 90 -2.81 12.94 10.32
C ASN A 90 -1.98 11.64 10.47
N GLU A 91 -1.67 11.24 11.68
CA GLU A 91 -0.88 10.06 11.97
C GLU A 91 -1.71 9.06 12.78
N PHE A 92 -1.81 7.85 12.27
CA PHE A 92 -2.68 6.83 12.84
C PHE A 92 -1.91 5.53 13.07
N LEU A 93 -2.11 4.93 14.25
CA LEU A 93 -1.66 3.58 14.56
C LEU A 93 -2.87 2.64 14.50
N LEU A 94 -2.78 1.64 13.64
CA LEU A 94 -3.75 0.56 13.55
C LEU A 94 -3.09 -0.73 14.04
N ARG A 95 -3.79 -1.54 14.83
CA ARG A 95 -3.29 -2.83 15.27
C ARG A 95 -4.01 -3.95 14.55
N ALA A 96 -3.21 -4.87 14.01
CA ALA A 96 -3.63 -6.17 13.48
C ALA A 96 -2.97 -7.30 14.28
N ASN A 97 -3.34 -8.54 14.04
CA ASN A 97 -2.79 -9.71 14.74
C ASN A 97 -2.35 -10.74 13.69
N ASP A 98 -1.13 -10.60 13.19
CA ASP A 98 -0.50 -11.52 12.23
C ASP A 98 -1.37 -11.77 10.99
N LEU A 99 -1.95 -10.71 10.43
CA LEU A 99 -2.74 -10.77 9.19
C LEU A 99 -1.87 -10.74 7.94
N PHE A 100 -0.60 -10.39 8.10
CA PHE A 100 0.40 -10.24 7.05
C PHE A 100 0.03 -9.19 5.99
N GLU A 101 0.87 -9.08 4.97
CA GLU A 101 0.87 -7.98 4.00
C GLU A 101 -0.40 -7.95 3.13
N ASN A 102 -0.85 -9.10 2.65
CA ASN A 102 -2.01 -9.16 1.74
C ASN A 102 -3.25 -8.51 2.33
N VAL A 103 -3.64 -8.93 3.54
CA VAL A 103 -4.86 -8.45 4.19
C VAL A 103 -4.70 -7.04 4.73
N THR A 104 -3.56 -6.73 5.36
CA THR A 104 -3.33 -5.43 5.99
C THR A 104 -3.30 -4.31 4.96
N TYR A 105 -2.62 -4.49 3.83
CA TYR A 105 -2.59 -3.46 2.78
C TYR A 105 -3.94 -3.28 2.09
N ASP A 106 -4.72 -4.34 1.84
CA ASP A 106 -6.09 -4.18 1.32
C ASP A 106 -6.94 -3.29 2.23
N LYS A 107 -6.86 -3.53 3.54
CA LYS A 107 -7.61 -2.74 4.52
C LYS A 107 -7.09 -1.31 4.62
N ALA A 108 -5.77 -1.12 4.58
CA ALA A 108 -5.17 0.21 4.61
C ALA A 108 -5.55 1.07 3.40
N ILE A 109 -5.57 0.50 2.20
CA ILE A 109 -6.00 1.22 0.99
C ILE A 109 -7.44 1.75 1.14
N ARG A 110 -8.31 1.01 1.81
CA ARG A 110 -9.70 1.42 2.07
C ARG A 110 -9.82 2.50 3.14
N LEU A 111 -8.95 2.48 4.14
CA LEU A 111 -8.93 3.45 5.24
C LEU A 111 -8.25 4.75 4.84
N ALA A 112 -7.28 4.69 3.93
CA ALA A 112 -6.52 5.83 3.45
C ALA A 112 -7.39 6.90 2.81
N ASN A 113 -7.09 8.17 3.08
CA ASN A 113 -7.80 9.32 2.50
C ASN A 113 -7.03 9.96 1.32
N GLY A 114 -5.74 9.68 1.19
CA GLY A 114 -4.90 10.22 0.13
C GLY A 114 -5.35 9.81 -1.27
N LYS A 115 -5.12 10.72 -2.23
CA LYS A 115 -5.32 10.45 -3.66
C LYS A 115 -4.39 9.34 -4.14
N TYR A 116 -3.15 9.35 -3.66
CA TYR A 116 -2.13 8.34 -3.93
C TYR A 116 -1.68 7.70 -2.62
N ILE A 117 -1.48 6.39 -2.62
CA ILE A 117 -1.12 5.63 -1.43
C ILE A 117 0.22 4.96 -1.68
N ALA A 118 1.20 5.21 -0.83
CA ALA A 118 2.49 4.51 -0.83
C ALA A 118 2.45 3.37 0.18
N LEU A 119 2.45 2.14 -0.28
CA LEU A 119 2.61 0.95 0.55
C LEU A 119 4.10 0.72 0.77
N MET A 120 4.53 0.74 2.03
CA MET A 120 5.93 0.69 2.46
C MET A 120 6.13 -0.42 3.47
N GLN A 121 7.35 -0.95 3.52
CA GLN A 121 7.77 -1.93 4.51
C GLN A 121 8.55 -1.27 5.64
N ASP A 122 8.62 -1.92 6.79
CA ASP A 122 9.30 -1.40 7.99
C ASP A 122 10.84 -1.37 7.88
N ASP A 123 11.42 -1.93 6.84
CA ASP A 123 12.85 -1.87 6.53
C ASP A 123 13.21 -0.91 5.38
N ASP A 124 12.24 -0.21 4.82
CA ASP A 124 12.48 0.79 3.78
C ASP A 124 13.15 2.05 4.37
N ASP A 125 14.14 2.56 3.63
CA ASP A 125 14.78 3.85 3.90
C ASP A 125 15.00 4.63 2.59
N PHE A 126 15.02 5.96 2.70
CA PHE A 126 15.09 6.88 1.58
C PHE A 126 15.63 8.23 2.04
N ASP A 127 15.98 9.11 1.11
CA ASP A 127 16.44 10.46 1.40
C ASP A 127 15.50 11.52 0.79
N GLY A 128 15.15 12.54 1.59
CA GLY A 128 14.29 13.65 1.15
C GLY A 128 12.88 13.25 0.75
N THR A 129 12.20 14.14 0.02
CA THR A 129 10.82 13.97 -0.48
C THR A 129 10.71 13.86 -1.99
N GLY A 130 11.79 14.01 -2.72
CA GLY A 130 11.81 14.04 -4.19
C GLY A 130 11.16 12.83 -4.84
N TRP A 131 11.27 11.67 -4.21
CA TRP A 131 10.61 10.44 -4.66
C TRP A 131 9.07 10.53 -4.61
N VAL A 132 8.52 11.25 -3.63
CA VAL A 132 7.06 11.49 -3.51
C VAL A 132 6.59 12.43 -4.62
N GLU A 133 7.29 13.53 -4.80
CA GLU A 133 6.98 14.55 -5.80
C GLU A 133 7.07 13.98 -7.21
N GLN A 134 8.05 13.12 -7.46
CA GLN A 134 8.21 12.41 -8.73
C GLN A 134 7.04 11.44 -8.96
N ALA A 135 6.66 10.64 -7.95
CA ALA A 135 5.52 9.72 -8.07
C ALA A 135 4.22 10.46 -8.38
N VAL A 136 3.94 11.57 -7.69
CA VAL A 136 2.75 12.39 -7.93
C VAL A 136 2.72 12.92 -9.37
N ARG A 137 3.85 13.48 -9.86
CA ARG A 137 3.96 13.96 -11.25
C ARG A 137 3.72 12.84 -12.26
N LEU A 138 4.31 11.66 -12.05
CA LEU A 138 4.13 10.51 -12.94
C LEU A 138 2.67 10.06 -13.02
N PHE A 139 1.96 10.01 -11.90
CA PHE A 139 0.52 9.72 -11.92
C PHE A 139 -0.31 10.78 -12.66
N GLU A 140 0.07 12.05 -12.56
CA GLU A 140 -0.60 13.13 -13.29
C GLU A 140 -0.33 13.09 -14.79
N GLN A 141 0.88 12.69 -15.18
CA GLN A 141 1.28 12.52 -16.59
C GLN A 141 0.66 11.27 -17.22
N HIS A 142 0.40 10.23 -16.43
CA HIS A 142 -0.12 8.94 -16.90
C HIS A 142 -1.46 8.58 -16.25
N PRO A 143 -2.58 9.14 -16.72
CA PRO A 143 -3.89 9.03 -16.05
C PRO A 143 -4.47 7.62 -16.00
N LYS A 144 -3.93 6.66 -16.76
CA LYS A 144 -4.29 5.24 -16.68
C LYS A 144 -3.41 4.44 -15.71
N MET A 145 -2.36 5.06 -15.17
CA MET A 145 -1.46 4.37 -14.25
C MET A 145 -2.12 4.18 -12.90
N VAL A 146 -2.31 2.94 -12.49
CA VAL A 146 -2.92 2.58 -11.20
C VAL A 146 -1.88 2.16 -10.17
N ILE A 147 -0.75 1.61 -10.62
CA ILE A 147 0.35 1.14 -9.78
C ILE A 147 1.65 1.75 -10.28
N LEU A 148 2.50 2.17 -9.34
CA LEU A 148 3.85 2.66 -9.62
C LEU A 148 4.80 2.09 -8.56
N GLY A 149 5.87 1.40 -8.97
CA GLY A 149 6.87 0.85 -8.05
C GLY A 149 8.13 1.70 -7.98
N GLY A 150 8.81 1.69 -6.85
CA GLY A 150 9.98 2.52 -6.60
C GLY A 150 11.31 1.79 -6.41
N LYS A 151 11.32 0.45 -6.37
CA LYS A 151 12.56 -0.34 -6.14
C LYS A 151 12.81 -1.39 -7.21
N GLY A 152 11.83 -2.17 -7.59
CA GLY A 152 11.97 -3.23 -8.58
C GLY A 152 10.86 -3.20 -9.61
N GLY A 153 11.22 -3.09 -10.89
CA GLY A 153 10.36 -3.34 -12.03
C GLY A 153 10.73 -4.68 -12.64
N LEU A 154 9.83 -5.66 -12.60
CA LEU A 154 10.15 -7.04 -12.92
C LEU A 154 9.22 -7.60 -14.00
N ASP A 155 9.74 -8.54 -14.79
CA ASP A 155 8.87 -9.42 -15.59
C ASP A 155 8.22 -10.47 -14.69
N ILE A 156 7.08 -11.00 -15.11
CA ILE A 156 6.47 -12.21 -14.54
C ILE A 156 6.87 -13.37 -15.44
N THR A 157 7.69 -14.27 -14.91
CA THR A 157 8.11 -15.47 -15.62
C THR A 157 7.12 -16.60 -15.36
N PHE A 158 6.69 -17.28 -16.44
CA PHE A 158 5.80 -18.44 -16.39
C PHE A 158 6.56 -19.69 -16.85
N GLU A 159 6.77 -20.63 -15.93
CA GLU A 159 7.44 -21.92 -16.19
C GLU A 159 6.39 -22.98 -16.53
N ASP A 160 6.25 -23.31 -17.82
CA ASP A 160 5.20 -24.22 -18.31
C ASP A 160 5.43 -25.68 -17.87
N ASP A 161 6.67 -26.10 -17.71
CA ASP A 161 7.06 -27.43 -17.24
C ASP A 161 6.70 -27.65 -15.76
N ARG A 162 6.79 -26.59 -14.94
CA ARG A 162 6.49 -26.63 -13.50
C ARG A 162 5.09 -26.13 -13.16
N LYS A 163 4.35 -25.58 -14.15
CA LYS A 163 3.05 -24.93 -13.94
C LYS A 163 3.11 -23.86 -12.82
N ARG A 164 4.17 -23.04 -12.86
CA ARG A 164 4.46 -22.05 -11.83
C ARG A 164 4.85 -20.70 -12.45
N ALA A 165 4.51 -19.61 -11.75
CA ALA A 165 5.01 -18.28 -12.06
C ALA A 165 5.88 -17.74 -10.92
N HIS A 166 6.80 -16.85 -11.26
CA HIS A 166 7.67 -16.15 -10.30
C HIS A 166 8.16 -14.82 -10.88
N GLY A 167 8.84 -14.00 -10.05
CA GLY A 167 9.51 -12.78 -10.51
C GLY A 167 10.66 -13.13 -11.46
N GLY A 168 10.64 -12.49 -12.62
CA GLY A 168 11.63 -12.67 -13.67
C GLY A 168 12.72 -11.59 -13.66
N ALA A 169 13.29 -11.36 -14.83
CA ALA A 169 14.33 -10.35 -15.02
C ALA A 169 13.82 -8.93 -14.76
N SER A 170 14.74 -8.02 -14.40
CA SER A 170 14.43 -6.61 -14.31
C SER A 170 14.05 -6.05 -15.69
N GLN A 171 12.96 -5.30 -15.72
CA GLN A 171 12.51 -4.53 -16.87
C GLN A 171 12.77 -3.02 -16.69
N ALA A 172 13.29 -2.64 -15.51
CA ALA A 172 13.57 -1.26 -15.15
C ALA A 172 14.63 -0.65 -16.07
N THR A 173 14.29 0.44 -16.75
CA THR A 173 15.19 1.17 -17.67
C THR A 173 14.95 2.67 -17.54
N GLY A 174 16.04 3.46 -17.56
CA GLY A 174 15.96 4.91 -17.42
C GLY A 174 15.42 5.36 -16.06
N ASP A 175 14.86 6.55 -16.02
CA ASP A 175 14.29 7.15 -14.80
C ASP A 175 12.84 6.72 -14.56
N PHE A 176 12.14 6.29 -15.61
CA PHE A 176 10.76 5.79 -15.59
C PHE A 176 10.50 4.90 -16.80
N CYS A 177 9.77 3.82 -16.60
CA CYS A 177 9.20 2.99 -17.67
C CYS A 177 7.98 2.21 -17.19
N PHE A 178 7.17 1.74 -18.14
CA PHE A 178 6.12 0.76 -17.84
C PHE A 178 6.71 -0.63 -17.77
N VAL A 179 6.27 -1.42 -16.80
CA VAL A 179 6.78 -2.76 -16.50
C VAL A 179 5.65 -3.75 -16.28
N THR A 180 5.93 -5.03 -16.40
CA THR A 180 4.91 -6.07 -16.18
C THR A 180 4.42 -6.07 -14.74
N SER A 181 5.36 -5.95 -13.79
CA SER A 181 5.06 -5.93 -12.36
C SER A 181 6.07 -5.11 -11.57
N VAL A 182 5.66 -4.72 -10.37
CA VAL A 182 6.51 -4.08 -9.38
C VAL A 182 6.31 -4.77 -8.04
N ASN A 183 7.35 -4.77 -7.22
CA ASN A 183 7.24 -5.18 -5.83
C ASN A 183 6.99 -3.97 -4.90
N ARG A 184 6.66 -4.25 -3.66
CA ARG A 184 6.53 -3.22 -2.61
C ARG A 184 7.91 -2.69 -2.25
N ALA A 185 8.02 -1.40 -1.97
CA ALA A 185 9.18 -0.67 -1.48
C ALA A 185 9.56 0.55 -2.37
N PRO A 186 8.75 1.56 -2.45
CA PRO A 186 7.32 1.60 -2.20
C PRO A 186 6.54 1.03 -3.39
N MET A 187 5.32 0.55 -3.12
CA MET A 187 4.32 0.37 -4.17
C MET A 187 3.27 1.46 -4.01
N TRP A 188 3.19 2.32 -4.99
CA TRP A 188 2.20 3.36 -5.07
C TRP A 188 0.91 2.87 -5.71
N ILE A 189 -0.21 3.31 -5.18
CA ILE A 189 -1.56 3.01 -5.68
C ILE A 189 -2.29 4.32 -5.98
N ASN A 190 -2.80 4.48 -7.19
CA ASN A 190 -3.84 5.47 -7.47
C ASN A 190 -5.14 4.94 -6.87
N ARG A 191 -5.54 5.52 -5.74
CA ARG A 191 -6.69 5.04 -4.95
C ARG A 191 -7.99 5.03 -5.74
N GLN A 192 -8.24 6.05 -6.54
CA GLN A 192 -9.47 6.14 -7.33
C GLN A 192 -9.55 5.00 -8.36
N LEU A 193 -8.51 4.80 -9.16
CA LEU A 193 -8.47 3.73 -10.16
C LEU A 193 -8.52 2.34 -9.51
N PHE A 194 -7.83 2.15 -8.39
CA PHE A 194 -7.89 0.90 -7.63
C PHE A 194 -9.32 0.59 -7.18
N MET A 195 -10.01 1.57 -6.57
CA MET A 195 -11.38 1.36 -6.08
C MET A 195 -12.40 1.16 -7.21
N GLN A 196 -12.15 1.75 -8.39
CA GLN A 196 -13.05 1.64 -9.54
C GLN A 196 -12.88 0.34 -10.34
N HIS A 197 -11.65 -0.19 -10.43
CA HIS A 197 -11.33 -1.26 -11.39
C HIS A 197 -10.75 -2.52 -10.74
N LEU A 198 -9.94 -2.38 -9.70
CA LEU A 198 -9.27 -3.52 -9.06
C LEU A 198 -10.01 -4.00 -7.81
N HIS A 199 -10.64 -3.09 -7.10
CA HIS A 199 -11.50 -3.28 -5.92
C HIS A 199 -10.82 -3.84 -4.68
N HIS A 200 -9.88 -4.78 -4.78
CA HIS A 200 -9.24 -5.46 -3.65
C HIS A 200 -7.89 -6.07 -4.05
N ILE A 201 -7.06 -6.38 -3.07
CA ILE A 201 -5.94 -7.30 -3.21
C ILE A 201 -6.50 -8.71 -3.10
N ASP A 202 -6.13 -9.62 -3.99
CA ASP A 202 -6.72 -10.96 -4.04
C ASP A 202 -6.33 -11.81 -2.83
N PHE A 203 -7.31 -12.10 -1.96
CA PHE A 203 -7.10 -12.88 -0.74
C PHE A 203 -6.75 -14.35 -0.97
N ARG A 204 -6.88 -14.86 -2.20
CA ARG A 204 -6.39 -16.20 -2.53
C ARG A 204 -4.87 -16.31 -2.37
N PHE A 205 -4.15 -15.18 -2.47
CA PHE A 205 -2.72 -15.08 -2.25
C PHE A 205 -2.32 -14.83 -0.78
N ALA A 206 -3.30 -14.69 0.12
CA ALA A 206 -3.00 -14.50 1.53
C ALA A 206 -2.24 -15.72 2.12
N PRO A 207 -1.39 -15.51 3.10
CA PRO A 207 -1.11 -14.26 3.79
C PRO A 207 -0.11 -13.33 3.07
N PHE A 208 0.72 -13.84 2.15
CA PHE A 208 1.75 -13.08 1.43
C PHE A 208 2.26 -13.83 0.19
N GLN A 209 3.13 -13.19 -0.60
CA GLN A 209 3.79 -13.65 -1.82
C GLN A 209 2.89 -13.64 -3.08
N PHE A 210 3.40 -12.97 -4.11
CA PHE A 210 2.82 -12.87 -5.45
C PHE A 210 1.48 -12.14 -5.58
N ASP A 211 0.93 -11.61 -4.51
CA ASP A 211 -0.25 -10.77 -4.54
C ASP A 211 0.01 -9.40 -5.20
N ASP A 212 1.25 -8.91 -5.14
CA ASP A 212 1.75 -7.76 -5.90
C ASP A 212 1.81 -8.04 -7.41
N TYR A 213 2.32 -9.22 -7.81
CA TYR A 213 2.32 -9.64 -9.22
C TYR A 213 0.90 -9.86 -9.76
N GLU A 214 0.03 -10.48 -8.97
CA GLU A 214 -1.39 -10.64 -9.31
C GLU A 214 -2.05 -9.30 -9.55
N LEU A 215 -1.87 -8.35 -8.64
CA LEU A 215 -2.46 -7.03 -8.73
C LEU A 215 -1.99 -6.29 -9.99
N CYS A 216 -0.69 -6.40 -10.32
CA CYS A 216 -0.12 -5.82 -11.54
C CYS A 216 -0.67 -6.49 -12.81
N ALA A 217 -0.73 -7.83 -12.88
CA ALA A 217 -1.27 -8.56 -14.01
C ALA A 217 -2.74 -8.19 -14.26
N ARG A 218 -3.54 -8.14 -13.20
CA ARG A 218 -4.94 -7.75 -13.25
C ARG A 218 -5.11 -6.29 -13.69
N ALA A 219 -4.27 -5.38 -13.24
CA ALA A 219 -4.27 -3.99 -13.69
C ALA A 219 -4.09 -3.90 -15.21
N TRP A 220 -3.10 -4.62 -15.77
CA TRP A 220 -2.90 -4.68 -17.21
C TRP A 220 -4.11 -5.23 -17.97
N LEU A 221 -4.74 -6.29 -17.46
CA LEU A 221 -5.92 -6.89 -18.10
C LEU A 221 -7.16 -5.99 -18.02
N CYS A 222 -7.25 -5.14 -17.01
CA CYS A 222 -8.28 -4.09 -16.90
C CYS A 222 -8.01 -2.87 -17.81
N GLY A 223 -6.91 -2.84 -18.58
CA GLY A 223 -6.56 -1.70 -19.44
C GLY A 223 -5.91 -0.54 -18.71
N LEU A 224 -5.45 -0.78 -17.48
CA LEU A 224 -4.67 0.15 -16.69
C LEU A 224 -3.17 -0.08 -16.89
N GLN A 225 -2.34 0.79 -16.33
CA GLN A 225 -0.90 0.78 -16.50
C GLN A 225 -0.19 0.56 -15.16
N VAL A 226 0.96 -0.14 -15.24
CA VAL A 226 1.90 -0.35 -14.13
C VAL A 226 3.23 0.25 -14.52
N GLY A 227 3.70 1.24 -13.75
CA GLY A 227 4.96 1.93 -13.97
C GLY A 227 6.01 1.56 -12.93
N TRP A 228 7.26 1.80 -13.28
CA TRP A 228 8.40 1.79 -12.37
C TRP A 228 9.20 3.09 -12.53
N TYR A 229 9.75 3.57 -11.43
CA TYR A 229 10.71 4.70 -11.42
C TYR A 229 11.78 4.44 -10.36
N ASP A 230 12.94 5.07 -10.47
CA ASP A 230 13.97 4.97 -9.43
C ASP A 230 13.63 5.92 -8.27
N ALA A 231 13.10 5.36 -7.20
CA ALA A 231 12.76 6.10 -5.98
C ALA A 231 13.95 6.27 -5.02
N GLY A 232 15.12 5.70 -5.31
CA GLY A 232 16.28 5.74 -4.43
C GLY A 232 16.09 4.99 -3.11
N PHE A 233 15.18 4.03 -3.05
CA PHE A 233 14.91 3.26 -1.83
C PHE A 233 15.99 2.21 -1.56
N ARG A 234 16.35 2.08 -0.28
CA ARG A 234 17.26 1.06 0.23
C ARG A 234 16.64 0.34 1.43
N SER A 235 17.11 -0.87 1.75
CA SER A 235 16.68 -1.58 2.95
C SER A 235 17.64 -1.31 4.10
N LEU A 236 17.12 -0.88 5.28
CA LEU A 236 17.89 -0.67 6.50
C LEU A 236 18.44 -1.96 7.07
N THR A 237 17.70 -3.05 6.90
CA THR A 237 18.07 -4.38 7.38
C THR A 237 17.71 -5.40 6.32
N ALA A 238 18.25 -6.62 6.43
CA ALA A 238 17.68 -7.75 5.70
C ALA A 238 16.23 -7.92 6.20
N GLY A 239 15.27 -7.38 5.43
CA GLY A 239 13.93 -7.16 5.90
C GLY A 239 12.96 -8.30 5.67
N GLY A 240 11.88 -8.26 6.42
CA GLY A 240 10.65 -8.98 6.19
C GLY A 240 10.79 -10.50 6.17
N MET A 241 9.98 -11.11 5.33
CA MET A 241 9.86 -12.55 5.18
C MET A 241 11.13 -13.24 4.68
N ARG A 242 12.10 -12.50 4.13
CA ARG A 242 13.40 -13.06 3.70
C ARG A 242 14.23 -13.63 4.84
N LEU A 243 14.06 -13.11 6.06
CA LEU A 243 14.68 -13.68 7.26
C LEU A 243 14.04 -15.00 7.68
N TRP A 244 12.86 -15.28 7.15
CA TRP A 244 12.07 -16.45 7.50
C TRP A 244 12.04 -17.44 6.33
N ASN A 245 13.17 -17.66 5.66
CA ASN A 245 13.27 -18.71 4.64
C ASN A 245 13.13 -20.09 5.31
N ASN A 246 11.92 -20.38 5.71
CA ASN A 246 11.49 -21.61 6.37
C ASN A 246 10.49 -22.37 5.48
N ALA A 247 10.09 -23.55 5.91
CA ALA A 247 9.18 -24.40 5.16
C ALA A 247 7.85 -23.68 4.83
N PHE A 248 7.33 -22.85 5.74
CA PHE A 248 6.08 -22.12 5.53
C PHE A 248 6.20 -21.10 4.39
N THR A 249 7.27 -20.29 4.36
CA THR A 249 7.47 -19.29 3.30
C THR A 249 7.70 -19.95 1.94
N GLN A 250 8.40 -21.08 1.90
CA GLN A 250 8.61 -21.85 0.68
C GLN A 250 7.29 -22.45 0.17
N GLU A 251 6.49 -23.04 1.05
CA GLU A 251 5.18 -23.59 0.71
C GLU A 251 4.23 -22.50 0.17
N GLN A 252 4.20 -21.31 0.80
CA GLN A 252 3.40 -20.19 0.32
C GLN A 252 3.86 -19.70 -1.05
N SER A 253 5.17 -19.58 -1.27
CA SER A 253 5.71 -19.18 -2.57
C SER A 253 5.38 -20.20 -3.66
N GLU A 254 5.47 -21.49 -3.36
CA GLU A 254 5.13 -22.54 -4.31
C GLU A 254 3.64 -22.57 -4.64
N ARG A 255 2.79 -22.50 -3.61
CA ARG A 255 1.33 -22.45 -3.76
C ARG A 255 0.89 -21.23 -4.59
N ASN A 256 1.38 -20.06 -4.22
CA ASN A 256 0.96 -18.81 -4.84
C ASN A 256 1.55 -18.65 -6.25
N GLY A 257 2.77 -19.17 -6.49
CA GLY A 257 3.35 -19.24 -7.84
C GLY A 257 2.53 -20.11 -8.78
N ARG A 258 2.02 -21.26 -8.31
CA ARG A 258 1.10 -22.13 -9.09
C ARG A 258 -0.24 -21.46 -9.33
N LEU A 259 -0.81 -20.77 -8.34
CA LEU A 259 -2.05 -20.02 -8.49
C LEU A 259 -1.90 -18.91 -9.53
N LEU A 260 -0.79 -18.15 -9.46
CA LEU A 260 -0.52 -17.09 -10.43
C LEU A 260 -0.41 -17.64 -11.85
N TYR A 261 0.26 -18.79 -12.01
CA TYR A 261 0.33 -19.48 -13.29
C TYR A 261 -1.06 -19.88 -13.80
N GLN A 262 -1.88 -20.51 -12.97
CA GLN A 262 -3.24 -20.93 -13.34
C GLN A 262 -4.13 -19.79 -13.79
N LEU A 263 -3.93 -18.61 -13.21
CA LEU A 263 -4.76 -17.45 -13.50
C LEU A 263 -4.31 -16.67 -14.75
N TYR A 264 -2.99 -16.64 -15.03
CA TYR A 264 -2.44 -15.66 -15.97
C TYR A 264 -1.49 -16.22 -17.02
N ALA A 265 -1.17 -17.53 -17.05
CA ALA A 265 -0.24 -18.09 -18.02
C ALA A 265 -0.71 -17.86 -19.47
N ASP A 266 -2.01 -18.00 -19.72
CA ASP A 266 -2.61 -17.79 -21.06
C ASP A 266 -2.71 -16.31 -21.44
N GLU A 267 -2.62 -15.40 -20.47
CA GLU A 267 -2.70 -13.95 -20.67
C GLU A 267 -1.30 -13.28 -20.78
N ARG A 268 -0.22 -14.02 -20.59
CA ARG A 268 1.15 -13.50 -20.52
C ARG A 268 1.56 -12.65 -21.73
N ASP A 269 1.23 -13.09 -22.92
CA ASP A 269 1.60 -12.37 -24.15
C ASP A 269 0.79 -11.08 -24.31
N ARG A 270 -0.47 -11.10 -23.94
CA ARG A 270 -1.33 -9.93 -23.91
C ARG A 270 -0.84 -8.88 -22.92
N ILE A 271 -0.43 -9.30 -21.71
CA ILE A 271 0.15 -8.40 -20.70
C ILE A 271 1.44 -7.78 -21.24
N ARG A 272 2.37 -8.59 -21.74
CA ARG A 272 3.64 -8.12 -22.31
C ARG A 272 3.45 -7.19 -23.50
N GLN A 273 2.47 -7.46 -24.36
CA GLN A 273 2.14 -6.59 -25.48
C GLN A 273 1.71 -5.21 -24.99
N ARG A 274 0.81 -5.12 -24.00
CA ARG A 274 0.35 -3.85 -23.43
C ARG A 274 1.48 -3.04 -22.78
N VAL A 275 2.42 -3.72 -22.12
CA VAL A 275 3.63 -3.06 -21.58
C VAL A 275 4.45 -2.45 -22.71
N ARG A 276 4.71 -3.21 -23.80
CA ARG A 276 5.45 -2.70 -24.97
C ARG A 276 4.75 -1.50 -25.61
N GLU A 277 3.43 -1.59 -25.82
CA GLU A 277 2.62 -0.51 -26.40
C GLU A 277 2.64 0.76 -25.54
N SER A 278 2.73 0.61 -24.20
CA SER A 278 2.79 1.75 -23.28
C SER A 278 4.16 2.42 -23.25
N ASN A 279 5.24 1.71 -23.63
CA ASN A 279 6.61 2.23 -23.71
C ASN A 279 6.99 2.74 -25.12
N ALA A 280 6.16 2.53 -26.14
CA ALA A 280 6.36 2.99 -27.52
C ALA A 280 5.95 4.45 -27.69
#